data_f25493a6ab2ba29ff8afea7d48cff29d
#
_entry.id   f25493a6ab2ba29ff8afea7d48cff29d
#
_cell.length_a   1.000
_cell.length_b   1.000
_cell.length_c   1.000
_cell.angle_alpha   90.00
_cell.angle_beta   90.00
_cell.angle_gamma   90.00
#
_symmetry.space_group_name_H-M   'P 1'
#
loop_
_entity.id
_entity.type
_entity.pdbx_description
1 polymer ?
#
loop_
_entity_poly.entity_id
_entity_poly.type
_entity_poly.pdbx_seq_one_letter_code
_entity_poly.pdbx_strand_id
1 'polypeptide(L)' 'MIKVTVGNNVKRESVIVNPNSTLRAVPEQANVDYTRGVMHLDGSSLNPGDLDKTFANFGITEKCFLLNVVKADNAA' A
#
# COMPACT_ATOMS: atom_id res chain seq x y z
N MET A 1 -13.31 -0.97 10.61
CA MET A 1 -12.69 -1.57 9.42
C MET A 1 -12.24 -0.49 8.48
N ILE A 2 -11.15 -0.70 7.80
CA ILE A 2 -10.57 0.30 6.91
C ILE A 2 -10.73 -0.19 5.48
N LYS A 3 -11.19 0.69 4.60
CA LYS A 3 -11.26 0.40 3.17
C LYS A 3 -9.96 0.89 2.52
N VAL A 4 -9.19 -0.03 1.99
CA VAL A 4 -7.92 0.28 1.36
C VAL A 4 -8.03 0.07 -0.14
N THR A 5 -7.73 1.10 -0.91
CA THR A 5 -7.58 0.96 -2.35
C THR A 5 -6.12 0.64 -2.60
N VAL A 6 -5.86 -0.59 -3.03
CA VAL A 6 -4.50 -1.11 -3.23
C VAL A 6 -4.29 -1.43 -4.69
N GLY A 7 -3.09 -1.19 -5.18
CA GLY A 7 -2.79 -1.50 -6.56
C GLY A 7 -1.54 -0.82 -7.06
N ASN A 8 -1.47 -0.73 -8.38
CA ASN A 8 -0.34 -0.08 -9.06
C ASN A 8 -0.89 0.79 -10.18
N ASN A 9 -0.04 1.17 -11.12
CA ASN A 9 -0.45 2.06 -12.22
C ASN A 9 -1.43 1.40 -13.19
N VAL A 10 -1.52 0.08 -13.15
CA VAL A 10 -2.31 -0.68 -14.13
C VAL A 10 -3.60 -1.19 -13.52
N LYS A 11 -3.55 -1.65 -12.28
CA LYS A 11 -4.67 -2.33 -11.65
C LYS A 11 -4.84 -1.87 -10.22
N ARG A 12 -6.08 -1.63 -9.82
CA ARG A 12 -6.42 -1.26 -8.46
C ARG A 12 -7.64 -2.03 -8.00
N GLU A 13 -7.68 -2.33 -6.70
CA GLU A 13 -8.85 -2.94 -6.10
C GLU A 13 -8.99 -2.47 -4.67
N SER A 14 -10.19 -2.63 -4.12
CA SER A 14 -10.47 -2.23 -2.74
C SER A 14 -10.59 -3.46 -1.87
N VAL A 15 -9.97 -3.39 -0.70
CA VAL A 15 -10.07 -4.45 0.30
C VAL A 15 -10.44 -3.83 1.63
N ILE A 16 -11.07 -4.63 2.48
CA ILE A 16 -11.43 -4.20 3.83
C ILE A 16 -10.49 -4.88 4.80
N VAL A 17 -9.87 -4.08 5.66
CA VAL A 17 -8.89 -4.60 6.60
C VAL A 17 -9.16 -4.09 8.00
N ASN A 18 -8.55 -4.78 8.96
CA ASN A 18 -8.58 -4.41 10.36
C ASN A 18 -7.49 -3.36 10.61
N PRO A 19 -7.72 -2.37 11.48
CA PRO A 19 -6.68 -1.39 11.81
C PRO A 19 -5.38 -2.00 12.34
N ASN A 20 -5.46 -3.20 12.90
CA ASN A 20 -4.28 -3.89 13.40
C ASN A 20 -3.52 -4.67 12.33
N SER A 21 -4.04 -4.70 11.11
CA SER A 21 -3.34 -5.35 10.00
C SER A 21 -2.14 -4.52 9.60
N THR A 22 -1.07 -5.19 9.17
CA THR A 22 0.09 -4.49 8.66
C THR A 22 -0.17 -3.97 7.26
N LEU A 23 0.58 -2.95 6.86
CA LEU A 23 0.48 -2.42 5.51
C LEU A 23 0.86 -3.48 4.48
N ARG A 24 1.84 -4.34 4.82
CA ARG A 24 2.29 -5.40 3.93
C ARG A 24 1.20 -6.42 3.60
N ALA A 25 0.33 -6.70 4.56
CA ALA A 25 -0.70 -7.72 4.38
C ALA A 25 -1.66 -7.38 3.23
N VAL A 26 -1.88 -6.11 2.97
CA VAL A 26 -2.83 -5.68 1.94
C VAL A 26 -2.34 -5.99 0.54
N PRO A 27 -1.13 -5.56 0.12
CA PRO A 27 -0.67 -5.90 -1.22
C PRO A 27 -0.47 -7.41 -1.39
N GLU A 28 -0.11 -8.12 -0.34
CA GLU A 28 0.01 -9.58 -0.42
C GLU A 28 -1.35 -10.21 -0.69
N GLN A 29 -2.39 -9.75 -0.01
CA GLN A 29 -3.73 -10.25 -0.21
C GLN A 29 -4.26 -9.93 -1.61
N ALA A 30 -3.89 -8.79 -2.13
CA ALA A 30 -4.35 -8.33 -3.44
C ALA A 30 -3.46 -8.78 -4.59
N ASN A 31 -2.41 -9.54 -4.32
CA ASN A 31 -1.43 -9.97 -5.31
C ASN A 31 -0.76 -8.80 -6.01
N VAL A 32 -0.50 -7.75 -5.29
CA VAL A 32 0.25 -6.61 -5.79
C VAL A 32 1.71 -6.80 -5.41
N ASP A 33 2.59 -6.71 -6.41
CA ASP A 33 4.02 -6.85 -6.17
C ASP A 33 4.56 -5.59 -5.52
N TYR A 34 4.85 -5.68 -4.23
CA TYR A 34 5.39 -4.54 -3.49
C TYR A 34 6.92 -4.62 -3.33
N THR A 35 7.54 -5.62 -3.94
CA THR A 35 9.00 -5.75 -3.91
C THR A 35 9.67 -4.85 -4.93
N ARG A 36 8.92 -4.35 -5.88
CA ARG A 36 9.40 -3.43 -6.88
C ARG A 36 8.83 -2.05 -6.64
N GLY A 37 9.62 -1.03 -6.98
CA GLY A 37 9.16 0.33 -6.84
C GLY A 37 8.98 0.72 -5.40
N VAL A 38 8.14 1.71 -5.17
CA VAL A 38 7.90 2.26 -3.85
C VAL A 38 6.41 2.24 -3.55
N MET A 39 6.05 1.79 -2.35
CA MET A 39 4.67 1.88 -1.91
C MET A 39 4.40 3.29 -1.40
N HIS A 40 3.23 3.80 -1.75
CA HIS A 40 2.77 5.10 -1.31
C HIS A 40 1.48 4.95 -0.51
N LEU A 41 1.42 5.60 0.63
CA LEU A 41 0.22 5.64 1.46
C LEU A 41 -0.34 7.05 1.38
N ASP A 42 -1.51 7.19 0.75
CA ASP A 42 -2.16 8.49 0.52
C ASP A 42 -1.21 9.51 -0.11
N GLY A 43 -0.39 9.04 -1.03
CA GLY A 43 0.52 9.91 -1.75
C GLY A 43 1.89 10.10 -1.12
N SER A 44 2.10 9.57 0.07
CA SER A 44 3.39 9.68 0.75
C SER A 44 4.18 8.39 0.56
N SER A 45 5.42 8.50 0.12
CA SER A 45 6.26 7.32 -0.07
C SER A 45 6.60 6.67 1.27
N LEU A 46 6.61 5.34 1.26
CA LEU A 46 6.89 4.55 2.45
C LEU A 46 8.31 3.97 2.37
N ASN A 47 8.93 3.84 3.54
CA ASN A 47 10.17 3.12 3.65
C ASN A 47 9.87 1.63 3.78
N PRO A 48 10.83 0.74 3.44
CA PRO A 48 10.58 -0.70 3.56
C PRO A 48 10.11 -1.13 4.94
N GLY A 49 10.64 -0.53 5.99
CA GLY A 49 10.23 -0.87 7.36
C GLY A 49 8.82 -0.45 7.71
N ASP A 50 8.26 0.51 6.97
CA ASP A 50 6.91 0.99 7.25
C ASP A 50 5.86 -0.06 6.89
N LEU A 51 6.18 -1.00 6.03
CA LEU A 51 5.25 -2.05 5.66
C LEU A 51 4.97 -3.01 6.82
N ASP A 52 5.82 -3.03 7.81
CA ASP A 52 5.60 -3.86 9.01
C ASP A 52 4.76 -3.15 10.06
N LYS A 53 4.45 -1.89 9.85
CA LYS A 53 3.59 -1.14 10.75
C LYS A 53 2.13 -1.36 10.40
N THR A 54 1.25 -1.08 11.35
CA THR A 54 -0.18 -1.25 11.14
C THR A 54 -0.81 0.04 10.65
N PHE A 55 -2.03 -0.08 10.12
CA PHE A 55 -2.79 1.10 9.72
C PHE A 55 -3.05 2.02 10.92
N ALA A 56 -3.26 1.42 12.10
CA ALA A 56 -3.46 2.20 13.32
C ALA A 56 -2.23 3.04 13.65
N ASN A 57 -1.04 2.53 13.38
CA ASN A 57 0.21 3.27 13.61
C ASN A 57 0.28 4.55 12.78
N PHE A 58 -0.42 4.57 11.63
CA PHE A 58 -0.46 5.75 10.77
C PHE A 58 -1.70 6.60 11.00
N GLY A 59 -2.52 6.26 12.01
CA GLY A 59 -3.72 7.02 12.33
C GLY A 59 -4.84 6.86 11.32
N ILE A 60 -4.83 5.82 10.52
CA ILE A 60 -5.86 5.60 9.51
C ILE A 60 -7.04 4.89 10.16
N THR A 61 -8.23 5.44 9.98
CA THR A 61 -9.43 4.93 10.64
C THR A 61 -10.54 4.52 9.70
N GLU A 62 -10.61 5.07 8.50
CA GLU A 62 -11.73 4.84 7.60
C GLU A 62 -11.30 4.29 6.25
N LYS A 63 -10.48 5.03 5.53
CA LYS A 63 -10.07 4.66 4.18
C LYS A 63 -8.72 5.24 3.86
N CYS A 64 -8.05 4.62 2.91
CA CYS A 64 -6.77 5.13 2.42
C CYS A 64 -6.45 4.51 1.07
N PHE A 65 -5.43 5.06 0.43
CA PHE A 65 -4.87 4.54 -0.81
C PHE A 65 -3.49 3.98 -0.53
N LEU A 66 -3.27 2.75 -0.91
CA LEU A 66 -1.96 2.11 -0.76
C LEU A 66 -1.53 1.63 -2.15
N LEU A 67 -0.72 2.42 -2.80
CA LEU A 67 -0.39 2.21 -4.20
C LEU A 67 1.10 1.95 -4.39
N ASN A 68 1.39 1.02 -5.30
CA ASN A 68 2.76 0.74 -5.69
C ASN A 68 3.10 1.53 -6.93
N VAL A 69 4.14 2.32 -6.86
CA VAL A 69 4.61 3.10 -7.99
C VAL A 69 5.96 2.57 -8.41
N VAL A 70 5.99 2.00 -9.62
CA VAL A 70 7.23 1.55 -10.23
C VAL A 70 7.65 2.62 -11.20
N LYS A 71 8.77 3.25 -10.95
CA LYS A 71 9.29 4.24 -11.87
C LYS A 71 9.64 3.54 -13.16
N ALA A 72 9.14 4.08 -14.26
CA ALA A 72 9.62 3.65 -15.55
C ALA A 72 11.13 3.82 -15.54
N ASP A 73 11.80 2.74 -15.82
CA ASP A 73 13.24 2.79 -15.88
C ASP A 73 13.61 3.42 -17.20
N ASN A 74 13.77 4.69 -17.15
CA ASN A 74 14.20 5.37 -18.32
C ASN A 74 15.63 5.26 -18.54
N ALA A 75 16.25 4.43 -17.92
CA ALA A 75 17.65 4.23 -18.05
C ALA A 75 18.17 4.93 -19.26
N ALA A 76 17.41 5.75 -19.65
CA ALA A 76 17.80 6.52 -20.81
C ALA A 76 19.15 6.95 -20.61
#